data_a7c5c1b08bad9f0cc82857a55a97bb0d
#
_entry.id   a7c5c1b08bad9f0cc82857a55a97bb0d
#
_cell.length_a   1.000
_cell.length_b   1.000
_cell.length_c   1.000
_cell.angle_alpha   90.00
_cell.angle_beta   90.00
_cell.angle_gamma   90.00
#
_symmetry.space_group_name_H-M   'P 1'
#
loop_
_entity.id
_entity.type
_entity.pdbx_description
1 polymer ?
#
loop_
_entity_poly.entity_id
_entity_poly.type
_entity_poly.pdbx_seq_one_letter_code
_entity_poly.pdbx_strand_id
1 'polypeptide(L)'
;MMTVEAINGYDRSLFFKNRDPRFYYTFTFSGVKWGYDQDADAVVWNYRWSETKEDGSQLHYYTENEGSSPAIVRKMSDPAENSANTYQWDGTDVYEYRYAELLLNLAECYAATGDISNSVKTIGEIRARVGIPASNNYGLGTITDKNEAIKACLRERQVELAYEGKRYWDLWRWMLYNDDASDNQYLPVLPWVLNR
;
A
#
# COMPACT_ATOMS: atom_id res chain seq x y z
N MET A 1 -12.43 -26.31 5.41
CA MET A 1 -11.09 -25.88 5.89
C MET A 1 -10.30 -25.45 4.66
N MET A 2 -10.11 -24.15 4.43
CA MET A 2 -9.24 -23.70 3.33
C MET A 2 -7.83 -24.15 3.63
N THR A 3 -7.25 -24.99 2.78
CA THR A 3 -5.83 -25.30 2.81
C THR A 3 -5.06 -24.04 2.45
N VAL A 4 -4.43 -23.48 3.43
CA VAL A 4 -3.62 -22.28 3.29
C VAL A 4 -2.26 -22.69 2.75
N GLU A 5 -1.98 -22.37 1.52
CA GLU A 5 -0.62 -22.43 0.99
C GLU A 5 0.14 -21.20 1.44
N ALA A 6 0.92 -21.35 2.50
CA ALA A 6 1.85 -20.32 2.92
C ALA A 6 3.05 -20.29 1.97
N ILE A 7 3.15 -19.26 1.16
CA ILE A 7 4.37 -18.99 0.41
C ILE A 7 5.20 -18.02 1.24
N ASN A 8 6.37 -18.46 1.72
CA ASN A 8 7.27 -17.68 2.58
C ASN A 8 6.58 -17.11 3.85
N GLY A 9 5.69 -17.87 4.47
CA GLY A 9 4.95 -17.42 5.65
C GLY A 9 3.79 -16.47 5.36
N TYR A 10 3.51 -16.19 4.09
CA TYR A 10 2.38 -15.37 3.66
C TYR A 10 1.17 -16.23 3.32
N ASP A 11 0.11 -16.04 4.07
CA ASP A 11 -1.18 -16.69 3.83
C ASP A 11 -2.04 -15.81 2.93
N ARG A 12 -2.34 -16.29 1.73
CA ARG A 12 -3.16 -15.56 0.75
C ARG A 12 -4.60 -15.33 1.22
N SER A 13 -5.15 -16.21 2.04
CA SER A 13 -6.49 -16.06 2.60
C SER A 13 -6.54 -14.95 3.66
N LEU A 14 -5.40 -14.61 4.22
CA LEU A 14 -5.23 -13.59 5.24
C LEU A 14 -4.40 -12.40 4.72
N PHE A 15 -4.64 -12.00 3.46
CA PHE A 15 -3.89 -10.95 2.77
C PHE A 15 -3.81 -9.63 3.56
N PHE A 16 -4.75 -9.40 4.47
CA PHE A 16 -4.86 -8.21 5.31
C PHE A 16 -4.06 -8.31 6.62
N LYS A 17 -3.53 -9.50 7.00
CA LYS A 17 -2.75 -9.66 8.23
C LYS A 17 -1.28 -9.29 8.02
N ASN A 18 -0.66 -8.77 9.08
CA ASN A 18 0.78 -8.47 9.14
C ASN A 18 1.26 -7.57 7.99
N ARG A 19 0.44 -6.60 7.61
CA ARG A 19 0.80 -5.61 6.60
C ARG A 19 1.49 -4.39 7.22
N ASP A 20 2.15 -3.65 6.36
CA ASP A 20 2.60 -2.30 6.68
C ASP A 20 1.43 -1.51 7.30
N PRO A 21 1.63 -0.73 8.38
CA PRO A 21 0.56 0.03 9.02
C PRO A 21 -0.26 0.89 8.04
N ARG A 22 0.39 1.41 7.01
CA ARG A 22 -0.27 2.23 5.97
C ARG A 22 -1.29 1.45 5.14
N PHE A 23 -1.18 0.13 5.08
CA PHE A 23 -2.21 -0.70 4.44
C PHE A 23 -3.57 -0.46 5.06
N TYR A 24 -3.65 -0.41 6.39
CA TYR A 24 -4.90 -0.21 7.13
C TYR A 24 -5.44 1.21 7.08
N TYR A 25 -4.62 2.18 6.71
CA TYR A 25 -5.04 3.56 6.43
C TYR A 25 -5.43 3.77 4.97
N THR A 26 -4.92 2.95 4.08
CA THR A 26 -5.18 3.06 2.64
C THR A 26 -6.39 2.28 2.19
N PHE A 27 -6.64 1.13 2.84
CA PHE A 27 -7.68 0.20 2.42
C PHE A 27 -8.67 -0.11 3.53
N THR A 28 -9.92 -0.34 3.13
CA THR A 28 -10.90 -1.05 3.90
C THR A 28 -11.20 -2.40 3.24
N PHE A 29 -11.53 -3.40 4.02
CA PHE A 29 -11.80 -4.76 3.57
C PHE A 29 -12.84 -5.42 4.46
N SER A 30 -13.40 -6.56 4.04
CA SER A 30 -14.46 -7.24 4.78
C SER A 30 -14.08 -7.51 6.23
N GLY A 31 -14.98 -7.18 7.14
CA GLY A 31 -14.82 -7.34 8.59
C GLY A 31 -14.20 -6.12 9.29
N VAL A 32 -13.86 -5.05 8.58
CA VAL A 32 -13.35 -3.81 9.17
C VAL A 32 -14.51 -2.88 9.49
N LYS A 33 -14.49 -2.29 10.70
CA LYS A 33 -15.39 -1.19 11.02
C LYS A 33 -15.01 0.04 10.18
N TRP A 34 -15.97 0.51 9.44
CA TRP A 34 -15.86 1.72 8.64
C TRP A 34 -17.22 2.40 8.66
N GLY A 35 -17.31 3.53 9.33
CA GLY A 35 -18.54 4.27 9.51
C GLY A 35 -19.10 4.85 8.22
N TYR A 36 -19.64 3.98 7.38
CA TYR A 36 -20.42 4.37 6.22
C TYR A 36 -21.91 4.38 6.62
N ASP A 37 -22.71 5.25 6.02
CA ASP A 37 -24.14 5.34 6.27
C ASP A 37 -24.58 5.77 7.67
N GLN A 38 -23.87 6.70 8.30
CA GLN A 38 -24.21 7.27 9.61
C GLN A 38 -24.09 6.28 10.79
N ASP A 39 -23.61 5.08 10.57
CA ASP A 39 -23.31 4.10 11.60
C ASP A 39 -21.80 3.96 11.78
N ALA A 40 -21.26 4.57 12.83
CA ALA A 40 -19.82 4.50 13.15
C ALA A 40 -19.34 3.07 13.40
N ASP A 41 -20.24 2.16 13.71
CA ASP A 41 -19.96 0.76 13.98
C ASP A 41 -20.20 -0.15 12.76
N ALA A 42 -20.65 0.41 11.65
CA ALA A 42 -20.90 -0.35 10.43
C ALA A 42 -19.65 -1.15 10.00
N VAL A 43 -19.86 -2.42 9.73
CA VAL A 43 -18.82 -3.33 9.25
C VAL A 43 -18.91 -3.44 7.74
N VAL A 44 -17.79 -3.19 7.06
CA VAL A 44 -17.72 -3.31 5.61
C VAL A 44 -17.69 -4.77 5.20
N TRP A 45 -18.52 -5.10 4.21
CA TRP A 45 -18.53 -6.40 3.54
C TRP A 45 -18.49 -6.15 2.03
N ASN A 46 -17.29 -6.10 1.48
CA ASN A 46 -17.06 -5.75 0.08
C ASN A 46 -16.66 -6.94 -0.81
N TYR A 47 -16.64 -8.14 -0.25
CA TYR A 47 -16.26 -9.34 -0.98
C TYR A 47 -17.27 -10.46 -0.71
N ARG A 48 -17.74 -11.09 -1.77
CA ARG A 48 -18.62 -12.25 -1.68
C ARG A 48 -17.82 -13.47 -1.27
N TRP A 49 -18.18 -14.05 -0.15
CA TRP A 49 -17.52 -15.22 0.38
C TRP A 49 -18.56 -16.25 0.86
N SER A 50 -18.27 -17.52 0.60
CA SER A 50 -19.09 -18.63 1.10
C SER A 50 -18.21 -19.66 1.78
N GLU A 51 -18.63 -20.11 2.93
CA GLU A 51 -18.00 -21.19 3.68
C GLU A 51 -19.03 -22.26 3.99
N THR A 52 -18.64 -23.52 3.85
CA THR A 52 -19.47 -24.65 4.33
C THR A 52 -19.02 -24.97 5.75
N LYS A 53 -19.94 -24.84 6.70
CA LYS A 53 -19.68 -25.20 8.09
C LYS A 53 -19.61 -26.72 8.26
N GLU A 54 -19.10 -27.18 9.43
CA GLU A 54 -19.01 -28.60 9.77
C GLU A 54 -20.36 -29.32 9.78
N ASP A 55 -21.44 -28.58 10.05
CA ASP A 55 -22.83 -29.11 10.02
C ASP A 55 -23.44 -29.16 8.60
N GLY A 56 -22.65 -28.86 7.57
CA GLY A 56 -23.08 -28.82 6.16
C GLY A 56 -23.86 -27.58 5.77
N SER A 57 -24.14 -26.66 6.70
CA SER A 57 -24.77 -25.38 6.38
C SER A 57 -23.79 -24.44 5.68
N GLN A 58 -24.34 -23.60 4.80
CA GLN A 58 -23.52 -22.60 4.10
C GLN A 58 -23.65 -21.25 4.76
N LEU A 59 -22.51 -20.64 5.09
CA LEU A 59 -22.42 -19.25 5.50
C LEU A 59 -22.14 -18.40 4.27
N HIS A 60 -23.05 -17.51 3.95
CA HIS A 60 -22.90 -16.59 2.84
C HIS A 60 -22.78 -15.17 3.36
N TYR A 61 -21.69 -14.50 2.98
CA TYR A 61 -21.53 -13.07 3.19
C TYR A 61 -21.76 -12.38 1.84
N TYR A 62 -22.80 -11.59 1.77
CA TYR A 62 -23.15 -10.80 0.60
C TYR A 62 -23.03 -9.33 0.94
N THR A 63 -22.48 -8.56 0.02
CA THR A 63 -22.83 -7.16 -0.09
C THR A 63 -23.87 -7.02 -1.21
N GLU A 64 -24.79 -6.10 -1.07
CA GLU A 64 -25.73 -5.75 -2.15
C GLU A 64 -24.97 -5.24 -3.39
N ASN A 65 -23.79 -4.69 -3.18
CA ASN A 65 -22.85 -4.32 -4.21
C ASN A 65 -21.85 -5.48 -4.40
N GLU A 66 -22.04 -6.27 -5.42
CA GLU A 66 -21.12 -7.36 -5.80
C GLU A 66 -19.77 -6.79 -6.26
N GLY A 67 -18.99 -6.27 -5.31
CA GLY A 67 -17.62 -5.85 -5.56
C GLY A 67 -16.74 -7.08 -5.83
N SER A 68 -16.04 -7.09 -6.93
CA SER A 68 -15.06 -8.13 -7.24
C SER A 68 -13.70 -7.90 -6.55
N SER A 69 -13.53 -6.79 -5.84
CA SER A 69 -12.29 -6.44 -5.16
C SER A 69 -12.32 -6.86 -3.70
N PRO A 70 -11.29 -7.55 -3.19
CA PRO A 70 -11.18 -7.93 -1.79
C PRO A 70 -10.92 -6.73 -0.86
N ALA A 71 -10.55 -5.59 -1.39
CA ALA A 71 -10.33 -4.35 -0.64
C ALA A 71 -10.76 -3.14 -1.46
N ILE A 72 -11.22 -2.11 -0.75
CA ILE A 72 -11.62 -0.82 -1.32
C ILE A 72 -10.66 0.25 -0.81
N VAL A 73 -10.35 1.23 -1.63
CA VAL A 73 -9.51 2.36 -1.22
C VAL A 73 -10.32 3.28 -0.31
N ARG A 74 -9.80 3.52 0.89
CA ARG A 74 -10.36 4.47 1.86
C ARG A 74 -9.54 5.76 2.00
N LYS A 75 -8.31 5.74 1.53
CA LYS A 75 -7.42 6.90 1.57
C LYS A 75 -8.09 8.08 0.86
N MET A 76 -8.05 9.25 1.46
CA MET A 76 -8.72 10.47 1.00
C MET A 76 -10.26 10.42 1.10
N SER A 77 -10.82 9.52 1.92
CA SER A 77 -12.23 9.54 2.27
C SER A 77 -12.38 10.03 3.69
N ASP A 78 -13.32 10.93 3.92
CA ASP A 78 -13.67 11.37 5.26
C ASP A 78 -14.84 10.53 5.80
N PRO A 79 -14.64 9.74 6.86
CA PRO A 79 -15.71 8.96 7.46
C PRO A 79 -16.79 9.83 8.15
N ALA A 80 -16.50 11.10 8.43
CA ALA A 80 -17.48 12.03 9.00
C ALA A 80 -18.48 12.51 7.96
N GLU A 81 -18.11 12.51 6.68
CA GLU A 81 -18.95 12.90 5.53
C GLU A 81 -19.61 11.67 4.88
N ASN A 82 -20.22 10.83 5.70
CA ASN A 82 -20.68 9.49 5.28
C ASN A 82 -22.17 9.41 4.92
N SER A 83 -22.87 10.53 4.75
CA SER A 83 -24.27 10.48 4.31
C SER A 83 -24.35 10.44 2.78
N ALA A 84 -25.34 9.70 2.26
CA ALA A 84 -25.59 9.58 0.83
C ALA A 84 -25.81 10.96 0.13
N ASN A 85 -26.12 11.99 0.90
CA ASN A 85 -26.36 13.34 0.40
C ASN A 85 -25.14 14.26 0.51
N THR A 86 -24.13 13.91 1.32
CA THR A 86 -22.99 14.80 1.61
C THR A 86 -21.71 14.42 0.85
N TYR A 87 -21.60 13.21 0.31
CA TYR A 87 -20.40 12.80 -0.43
C TYR A 87 -20.09 13.71 -1.66
N GLN A 88 -21.10 14.39 -2.21
CA GLN A 88 -20.95 15.35 -3.34
C GLN A 88 -20.35 16.68 -2.88
N TRP A 89 -20.38 16.95 -1.59
CA TRP A 89 -19.95 18.22 -0.98
C TRP A 89 -18.84 17.98 0.03
N ASP A 90 -18.17 16.82 -0.07
CA ASP A 90 -17.04 16.48 0.76
C ASP A 90 -15.93 17.52 0.58
N GLY A 91 -15.54 18.13 1.69
CA GLY A 91 -14.45 19.09 1.76
C GLY A 91 -13.07 18.46 1.88
N THR A 92 -12.93 17.17 1.57
CA THR A 92 -11.64 16.46 1.65
C THR A 92 -10.61 17.11 0.74
N ASP A 93 -9.53 17.59 1.33
CA ASP A 93 -8.42 18.18 0.60
C ASP A 93 -7.66 17.14 -0.22
N VAL A 94 -7.46 17.42 -1.49
CA VAL A 94 -6.57 16.64 -2.36
C VAL A 94 -5.18 17.26 -2.29
N TYR A 95 -4.22 16.52 -1.73
CA TYR A 95 -2.85 16.99 -1.58
C TYR A 95 -2.13 16.98 -2.93
N GLU A 96 -1.84 18.16 -3.46
CA GLU A 96 -0.95 18.30 -4.62
C GLU A 96 0.47 17.90 -4.26
N TYR A 97 0.93 18.32 -3.06
CA TYR A 97 2.27 18.06 -2.57
C TYR A 97 2.29 17.99 -1.04
N ARG A 98 3.05 17.06 -0.47
CA ARG A 98 3.17 16.92 0.99
C ARG A 98 4.60 16.60 1.43
N TYR A 99 4.88 16.86 2.70
CA TYR A 99 6.24 16.75 3.27
C TYR A 99 6.88 15.36 3.07
N ALA A 100 6.11 14.29 3.14
CA ALA A 100 6.63 12.94 2.88
C ALA A 100 7.18 12.79 1.45
N GLU A 101 6.58 13.44 0.46
CA GLU A 101 7.10 13.44 -0.91
C GLU A 101 8.43 14.18 -1.01
N LEU A 102 8.58 15.32 -0.29
CA LEU A 102 9.84 16.04 -0.21
C LEU A 102 10.96 15.18 0.38
N LEU A 103 10.67 14.49 1.49
CA LEU A 103 11.62 13.57 2.10
C LEU A 103 12.02 12.44 1.15
N LEU A 104 11.06 11.87 0.41
CA LEU A 104 11.34 10.81 -0.56
C LEU A 104 12.15 11.32 -1.75
N ASN A 105 11.90 12.53 -2.22
CA ASN A 105 12.72 13.18 -3.25
C ASN A 105 14.15 13.39 -2.75
N LEU A 106 14.30 13.85 -1.50
CA LEU A 106 15.62 14.02 -0.87
C LEU A 106 16.36 12.69 -0.72
N ALA A 107 15.65 11.65 -0.23
CA ALA A 107 16.23 10.31 -0.11
C ALA A 107 16.72 9.76 -1.45
N GLU A 108 15.95 10.00 -2.52
CA GLU A 108 16.34 9.60 -3.87
C GLU A 108 17.56 10.38 -4.38
N CYS A 109 17.65 11.69 -4.09
CA CYS A 109 18.84 12.48 -4.41
C CYS A 109 20.08 11.96 -3.66
N TYR A 110 19.98 11.64 -2.38
CA TYR A 110 21.05 11.03 -1.62
C TYR A 110 21.48 9.69 -2.23
N ALA A 111 20.54 8.82 -2.55
CA ALA A 111 20.83 7.54 -3.21
C ALA A 111 21.54 7.76 -4.56
N ALA A 112 21.04 8.69 -5.38
CA ALA A 112 21.60 8.99 -6.70
C ALA A 112 23.04 9.55 -6.63
N THR A 113 23.38 10.29 -5.58
CA THR A 113 24.73 10.83 -5.35
C THR A 113 25.66 9.86 -4.62
N GLY A 114 25.15 8.69 -4.21
CA GLY A 114 25.93 7.67 -3.50
C GLY A 114 25.98 7.86 -1.99
N ASP A 115 25.25 8.81 -1.43
CA ASP A 115 25.08 8.98 0.02
C ASP A 115 23.99 8.04 0.57
N ILE A 116 24.35 6.75 0.59
CA ILE A 116 23.43 5.67 0.97
C ILE A 116 22.95 5.84 2.42
N SER A 117 23.84 6.29 3.32
CA SER A 117 23.53 6.45 4.72
C SER A 117 22.40 7.46 4.95
N ASN A 118 22.49 8.64 4.35
CA ASN A 118 21.46 9.65 4.47
C ASN A 118 20.18 9.27 3.72
N SER A 119 20.26 8.56 2.61
CA SER A 119 19.09 8.01 1.92
C SER A 119 18.31 7.06 2.83
N VAL A 120 18.96 6.06 3.40
CA VAL A 120 18.34 5.07 4.29
C VAL A 120 17.77 5.73 5.55
N LYS A 121 18.51 6.68 6.14
CA LYS A 121 18.03 7.45 7.29
C LYS A 121 16.74 8.20 6.97
N THR A 122 16.69 8.90 5.84
CA THR A 122 15.52 9.70 5.44
C THR A 122 14.29 8.82 5.17
N ILE A 123 14.48 7.66 4.52
CA ILE A 123 13.40 6.66 4.39
C ILE A 123 12.97 6.16 5.76
N GLY A 124 13.92 5.92 6.67
CA GLY A 124 13.67 5.50 8.04
C GLY A 124 12.79 6.47 8.82
N GLU A 125 12.95 7.78 8.64
CA GLU A 125 12.11 8.80 9.28
C GLU A 125 10.62 8.65 8.86
N ILE A 126 10.35 8.37 7.60
CA ILE A 126 8.98 8.11 7.11
C ILE A 126 8.41 6.85 7.74
N ARG A 127 9.22 5.78 7.79
CA ARG A 127 8.82 4.50 8.38
C ARG A 127 8.60 4.59 9.90
N ALA A 128 9.44 5.35 10.59
CA ALA A 128 9.27 5.63 12.01
C ALA A 128 7.93 6.33 12.31
N ARG A 129 7.57 7.31 11.49
CA ARG A 129 6.29 8.04 11.61
C ARG A 129 5.08 7.12 11.61
N VAL A 130 5.12 6.06 10.83
CA VAL A 130 4.00 5.10 10.71
C VAL A 130 4.10 3.92 11.69
N GLY A 131 5.05 3.97 12.62
CA GLY A 131 5.18 2.99 13.69
C GLY A 131 5.99 1.74 13.34
N ILE A 132 6.74 1.75 12.23
CA ILE A 132 7.66 0.66 11.93
C ILE A 132 8.86 0.72 12.88
N PRO A 133 9.20 -0.38 13.59
CA PRO A 133 10.29 -0.41 14.55
C PRO A 133 11.64 -0.08 13.91
N ALA A 134 12.53 0.57 14.66
CA ALA A 134 13.87 0.94 14.19
C ALA A 134 14.80 -0.27 13.93
N SER A 135 14.42 -1.46 14.41
CA SER A 135 15.19 -2.68 14.18
C SER A 135 15.41 -2.94 12.69
N ASN A 136 16.59 -3.42 12.34
CA ASN A 136 16.96 -3.73 10.97
C ASN A 136 16.74 -2.55 10.00
N ASN A 137 17.18 -1.34 10.40
CA ASN A 137 16.95 -0.09 9.65
C ASN A 137 15.49 0.10 9.25
N TYR A 138 14.58 0.02 10.22
CA TYR A 138 13.14 0.08 9.96
C TYR A 138 12.64 -0.95 8.94
N GLY A 139 13.25 -2.14 8.95
CA GLY A 139 12.93 -3.22 8.03
C GLY A 139 13.48 -3.06 6.61
N LEU A 140 14.36 -2.08 6.37
CA LEU A 140 15.06 -1.92 5.09
C LEU A 140 16.22 -2.91 4.92
N GLY A 141 16.73 -3.45 6.04
CA GLY A 141 17.90 -4.29 6.02
C GLY A 141 19.21 -3.49 5.83
N THR A 142 20.25 -4.18 5.43
CA THR A 142 21.54 -3.56 5.08
C THR A 142 21.54 -3.23 3.60
N ILE A 143 21.66 -1.94 3.29
CA ILE A 143 21.77 -1.41 1.93
C ILE A 143 23.18 -0.88 1.78
N THR A 144 23.93 -1.39 0.82
CA THR A 144 25.35 -1.05 0.62
C THR A 144 25.63 -0.44 -0.74
N ASP A 145 24.69 -0.52 -1.65
CA ASP A 145 24.90 -0.04 -3.02
C ASP A 145 23.81 0.98 -3.41
N LYS A 146 24.20 1.86 -4.31
CA LYS A 146 23.39 2.95 -4.86
C LYS A 146 22.07 2.45 -5.46
N ASN A 147 22.12 1.36 -6.22
CA ASN A 147 20.95 0.85 -6.93
C ASN A 147 19.93 0.27 -5.97
N GLU A 148 20.40 -0.41 -4.92
CA GLU A 148 19.55 -0.90 -3.85
C GLU A 148 18.88 0.25 -3.08
N ALA A 149 19.63 1.32 -2.80
CA ALA A 149 19.08 2.51 -2.15
C ALA A 149 17.99 3.19 -2.99
N ILE A 150 18.22 3.32 -4.30
CA ILE A 150 17.21 3.85 -5.24
C ILE A 150 15.98 2.94 -5.28
N LYS A 151 16.15 1.63 -5.37
CA LYS A 151 15.04 0.67 -5.33
C LYS A 151 14.23 0.78 -4.04
N ALA A 152 14.92 0.89 -2.90
CA ALA A 152 14.26 1.06 -1.61
C ALA A 152 13.45 2.37 -1.56
N CYS A 153 14.01 3.46 -2.07
CA CYS A 153 13.31 4.74 -2.17
C CYS A 153 12.07 4.66 -3.06
N LEU A 154 12.18 4.09 -4.26
CA LEU A 154 11.06 3.94 -5.18
C LEU A 154 9.96 3.04 -4.63
N ARG A 155 10.35 1.99 -3.90
CA ARG A 155 9.38 1.13 -3.22
C ARG A 155 8.67 1.86 -2.09
N GLU A 156 9.41 2.66 -1.31
CA GLU A 156 8.82 3.48 -0.26
C GLU A 156 7.87 4.53 -0.83
N ARG A 157 8.22 5.18 -1.93
CA ARG A 157 7.34 6.09 -2.67
C ARG A 157 6.05 5.40 -3.10
N GLN A 158 6.14 4.19 -3.61
CA GLN A 158 4.97 3.41 -4.05
C GLN A 158 4.00 3.13 -2.89
N VAL A 159 4.52 2.85 -1.70
CA VAL A 159 3.70 2.55 -0.51
C VAL A 159 3.18 3.84 0.13
N GLU A 160 4.04 4.80 0.37
CA GLU A 160 3.70 6.04 1.06
C GLU A 160 2.75 6.92 0.25
N LEU A 161 3.01 7.06 -1.06
CA LEU A 161 2.25 7.90 -1.97
C LEU A 161 1.20 7.11 -2.77
N ALA A 162 0.79 5.94 -2.26
CA ALA A 162 -0.24 5.13 -2.89
C ALA A 162 -1.51 5.96 -3.11
N TYR A 163 -2.09 5.89 -4.30
CA TYR A 163 -3.29 6.62 -4.73
C TYR A 163 -3.20 8.15 -4.77
N GLU A 164 -1.98 8.71 -4.67
CA GLU A 164 -1.74 10.15 -4.81
C GLU A 164 -1.30 10.55 -6.23
N GLY A 165 -1.45 9.68 -7.23
CA GLY A 165 -1.10 9.96 -8.62
C GLY A 165 0.41 9.95 -8.94
N LYS A 166 1.27 9.75 -7.93
CA LYS A 166 2.73 9.90 -8.08
C LYS A 166 3.40 8.71 -8.77
N ARG A 167 2.86 7.50 -8.60
CA ARG A 167 3.47 6.27 -9.16
C ARG A 167 3.61 6.31 -10.67
N TYR A 168 2.63 6.88 -11.37
CA TYR A 168 2.67 7.04 -12.82
C TYR A 168 3.95 7.75 -13.27
N TRP A 169 4.27 8.88 -12.63
CA TRP A 169 5.46 9.66 -12.93
C TRP A 169 6.76 8.95 -12.55
N ASP A 170 6.80 8.20 -11.47
CA ASP A 170 7.95 7.38 -11.09
C ASP A 170 8.23 6.31 -12.14
N LEU A 171 7.21 5.67 -12.68
CA LEU A 171 7.35 4.69 -13.75
C LEU A 171 7.95 5.32 -15.02
N TRP A 172 7.48 6.51 -15.39
CA TRP A 172 7.99 7.21 -16.57
C TRP A 172 9.42 7.69 -16.40
N ARG A 173 9.74 8.41 -15.36
CA ARG A 173 11.06 9.02 -15.17
C ARG A 173 12.17 7.99 -14.94
N TRP A 174 11.83 6.80 -14.43
CA TRP A 174 12.75 5.69 -14.20
C TRP A 174 12.65 4.61 -15.29
N MET A 175 11.81 4.80 -16.32
CA MET A 175 11.59 3.84 -17.41
C MET A 175 11.31 2.43 -16.89
N LEU A 176 10.43 2.32 -15.87
CA LEU A 176 10.09 1.06 -15.23
C LEU A 176 9.04 0.26 -16.02
N TYR A 177 8.59 0.76 -17.16
CA TYR A 177 7.79 0.00 -18.11
C TYR A 177 8.69 -1.01 -18.81
N ASN A 178 8.36 -2.27 -18.66
CA ASN A 178 8.99 -3.34 -19.38
C ASN A 178 7.99 -3.95 -20.34
N ASP A 179 8.32 -4.02 -21.64
CA ASP A 179 7.52 -4.69 -22.64
C ASP A 179 7.63 -6.22 -22.56
N ASP A 180 8.58 -6.72 -21.76
CA ASP A 180 8.78 -8.14 -21.58
C ASP A 180 7.85 -8.70 -20.50
N ALA A 181 6.76 -9.36 -20.96
CA ALA A 181 5.72 -9.90 -20.09
C ALA A 181 6.22 -11.04 -19.17
N SER A 182 7.42 -11.58 -19.40
CA SER A 182 8.01 -12.64 -18.57
C SER A 182 8.53 -12.14 -17.23
N ASP A 183 8.88 -10.85 -17.12
CA ASP A 183 9.43 -10.25 -15.90
C ASP A 183 8.40 -9.47 -15.06
N ASN A 184 7.15 -9.54 -15.43
CA ASN A 184 6.07 -8.71 -14.87
C ASN A 184 5.64 -9.02 -13.43
N GLN A 185 6.27 -9.95 -12.71
CA GLN A 185 5.87 -10.21 -11.33
C GLN A 185 6.33 -9.15 -10.33
N TYR A 186 7.38 -8.43 -10.63
CA TYR A 186 7.89 -7.32 -9.82
C TYR A 186 8.67 -6.43 -10.77
N LEU A 187 8.16 -5.27 -11.16
CA LEU A 187 8.95 -4.31 -11.93
C LEU A 187 10.28 -4.08 -11.22
N PRO A 188 11.33 -4.85 -11.50
CA PRO A 188 12.65 -4.50 -11.04
C PRO A 188 12.99 -3.19 -11.73
N VAL A 189 13.59 -2.28 -11.01
CA VAL A 189 14.29 -1.18 -11.66
C VAL A 189 15.31 -1.82 -12.59
N LEU A 190 15.12 -1.65 -13.88
CA LEU A 190 15.91 -2.35 -14.87
C LEU A 190 17.38 -2.03 -14.65
N PRO A 191 18.28 -3.02 -14.52
CA PRO A 191 19.69 -2.79 -14.22
C PRO A 191 20.37 -1.82 -15.20
N TRP A 192 19.95 -1.81 -16.46
CA TRP A 192 20.50 -0.91 -17.48
C TRP A 192 20.08 0.55 -17.30
N VAL A 193 18.94 0.84 -16.64
CA VAL A 193 18.52 2.22 -16.31
C VAL A 193 19.40 2.80 -15.20
N LEU A 194 19.84 1.96 -14.28
CA LEU A 194 20.65 2.38 -13.13
C LEU A 194 22.16 2.46 -13.44
N ASN A 195 22.59 1.91 -14.57
CA ASN A 195 23.98 1.92 -15.00
C ASN A 195 24.33 3.03 -16.03
N ARG A 196 23.40 3.97 -16.26
CA ARG A 196 23.64 5.16 -17.09
C ARG A 196 24.09 6.37 -16.27
#